data_66d98588df57174f8646a27e7f4a700e
#
_entry.id   66d98588df57174f8646a27e7f4a700e
#
_cell.length_a   1.000
_cell.length_b   1.000
_cell.length_c   1.000
_cell.angle_alpha   90.00
_cell.angle_beta   90.00
_cell.angle_gamma   90.00
#
_symmetry.space_group_name_H-M   'P 1'
#
loop_
_entity.id
_entity.type
_entity.pdbx_description
1 polymer ?
#
loop_
_entity_poly.entity_id
_entity_poly.type
_entity_poly.pdbx_seq_one_letter_code
_entity_poly.pdbx_strand_id
1 'polypeptide(L)'
;MSRFIRTRLVPIRVIALAAATALLAACAAQVRVAVPVYVPPAAVVDVQVAPPALPVYVQPPCPVVGWMWTPGYWGWASGGYFWVPGTWVAPPRVGVLWTPGYWGFAGGAYLWHAGYWGPHVGFYGGVHYGFGYTGVGFAGGRWVGGAFAYNRSVTNVNVNIIHNTYNETVINNVNVTRVSYNGGEGGIRAVPTAQERLADRDQHFQPTSMQSRHMQMAQRNPSLMASANHGHPDIAATSRAGEFNGPGVVHARGAAGRPNPRAGMQRRNMNQRNAAHANRGMRRQGGKRPGARKHPKRNQKRKPQ
;
A
#
# COMPACT_ATOMS: atom_id res chain seq x y z
N MET A 1 -67.99 67.07 17.66
CA MET A 1 -67.93 65.79 16.94
C MET A 1 -66.56 65.18 17.14
N SER A 2 -66.41 64.38 18.20
CA SER A 2 -65.10 63.67 18.47
C SER A 2 -65.20 62.21 18.02
N ARG A 3 -64.33 61.81 17.13
CA ARG A 3 -64.19 60.40 16.76
C ARG A 3 -63.09 59.73 17.64
N PHE A 4 -63.51 58.80 18.47
CA PHE A 4 -62.64 57.93 19.25
C PHE A 4 -62.08 56.79 18.32
N ILE A 5 -60.77 56.78 18.19
CA ILE A 5 -60.04 55.61 17.54
C ILE A 5 -59.81 54.60 18.65
N ARG A 6 -60.46 53.45 18.59
CA ARG A 6 -60.17 52.27 19.44
C ARG A 6 -59.02 51.49 18.88
N THR A 7 -57.86 51.62 19.44
CA THR A 7 -56.70 50.72 19.24
C THR A 7 -56.97 49.40 19.97
N ARG A 8 -57.09 48.32 19.23
CA ARG A 8 -57.19 46.97 19.80
C ARG A 8 -55.77 46.47 20.13
N LEU A 9 -55.49 46.35 21.45
CA LEU A 9 -54.31 45.68 21.95
C LEU A 9 -54.45 44.17 21.72
N VAL A 10 -53.58 43.60 20.86
CA VAL A 10 -53.45 42.14 20.68
C VAL A 10 -52.65 41.63 21.87
N PRO A 11 -53.11 40.60 22.59
CA PRO A 11 -52.44 40.14 23.81
C PRO A 11 -51.11 39.49 23.47
N ILE A 12 -50.07 39.94 24.13
CA ILE A 12 -48.65 39.51 24.04
C ILE A 12 -48.46 37.98 24.13
N ARG A 13 -49.42 37.27 24.69
CA ARG A 13 -49.39 35.81 24.81
C ARG A 13 -49.47 35.02 23.48
N VAL A 14 -50.02 35.61 22.43
CA VAL A 14 -50.12 34.92 21.11
C VAL A 14 -48.81 34.99 20.33
N ILE A 15 -47.99 36.04 20.58
CA ILE A 15 -46.68 36.21 19.93
C ILE A 15 -45.64 35.24 20.52
N ALA A 16 -45.73 34.91 21.82
CA ALA A 16 -44.82 33.98 22.46
C ALA A 16 -45.00 32.51 22.00
N LEU A 17 -46.23 32.12 21.61
CA LEU A 17 -46.49 30.74 21.11
C LEU A 17 -46.02 30.54 19.68
N ALA A 18 -46.05 31.55 18.83
CA ALA A 18 -45.57 31.52 17.46
C ALA A 18 -44.02 31.45 17.39
N ALA A 19 -43.30 32.05 18.35
CA ALA A 19 -41.83 31.99 18.41
C ALA A 19 -41.32 30.65 18.92
N ALA A 20 -42.06 29.93 19.78
CA ALA A 20 -41.66 28.61 20.29
C ALA A 20 -41.78 27.48 19.23
N THR A 21 -42.71 27.61 18.28
CA THR A 21 -42.89 26.62 17.20
C THR A 21 -41.86 26.76 16.09
N ALA A 22 -41.25 27.93 15.89
CA ALA A 22 -40.19 28.15 14.89
C ALA A 22 -38.84 27.54 15.30
N LEU A 23 -38.57 27.37 16.61
CA LEU A 23 -37.32 26.80 17.13
C LEU A 23 -37.26 25.26 17.12
N LEU A 24 -38.39 24.57 16.98
CA LEU A 24 -38.47 23.11 16.92
C LEU A 24 -38.26 22.55 15.50
N ALA A 25 -38.30 23.38 14.46
CA ALA A 25 -38.10 22.97 13.07
C ALA A 25 -36.63 22.90 12.63
N ALA A 26 -35.67 23.32 13.47
CA ALA A 26 -34.25 23.44 13.11
C ALA A 26 -33.43 22.14 13.34
N CYS A 27 -34.00 21.08 13.90
CA CYS A 27 -33.35 19.78 14.11
C CYS A 27 -33.83 18.68 13.15
N ALA A 28 -34.23 19.03 11.92
CA ALA A 28 -34.34 18.02 10.87
C ALA A 28 -32.93 17.62 10.46
N ALA A 29 -32.41 16.52 11.05
CA ALA A 29 -31.21 15.88 10.60
C ALA A 29 -31.37 15.56 9.10
N GLN A 30 -30.58 16.24 8.27
CA GLN A 30 -30.53 15.90 6.85
C GLN A 30 -29.92 14.50 6.73
N VAL A 31 -30.75 13.48 6.64
CA VAL A 31 -30.36 12.17 6.18
C VAL A 31 -29.93 12.36 4.73
N ARG A 32 -28.63 12.52 4.52
CA ARG A 32 -28.05 12.40 3.18
C ARG A 32 -28.19 10.95 2.77
N VAL A 33 -29.26 10.61 2.07
CA VAL A 33 -29.34 9.37 1.32
C VAL A 33 -28.23 9.47 0.29
N ALA A 34 -27.16 8.71 0.52
CA ALA A 34 -26.13 8.52 -0.49
C ALA A 34 -26.81 7.76 -1.65
N VAL A 35 -27.19 8.48 -2.68
CA VAL A 35 -27.61 7.88 -3.94
C VAL A 35 -26.41 7.06 -4.42
N PRO A 36 -26.56 5.73 -4.66
CA PRO A 36 -25.47 4.96 -5.23
C PRO A 36 -25.10 5.59 -6.57
N VAL A 37 -23.90 6.17 -6.66
CA VAL A 37 -23.36 6.64 -7.92
C VAL A 37 -23.17 5.37 -8.76
N TYR A 38 -23.97 5.22 -9.79
CA TYR A 38 -23.75 4.20 -10.81
C TYR A 38 -22.39 4.50 -11.45
N VAL A 39 -21.38 3.76 -11.07
CA VAL A 39 -20.10 3.74 -11.78
C VAL A 39 -20.30 2.74 -12.92
N PRO A 40 -20.26 3.19 -14.18
CA PRO A 40 -20.36 2.27 -15.30
C PRO A 40 -19.27 1.21 -15.17
N PRO A 41 -19.53 -0.06 -15.56
CA PRO A 41 -18.50 -1.09 -15.54
C PRO A 41 -17.28 -0.55 -16.29
N ALA A 42 -16.10 -0.68 -15.68
CA ALA A 42 -14.85 -0.31 -16.31
C ALA A 42 -14.82 -0.90 -17.72
N ALA A 43 -14.47 -0.09 -18.72
CA ALA A 43 -14.44 -0.52 -20.10
C ALA A 43 -13.70 -1.87 -20.16
N VAL A 44 -14.36 -2.88 -20.77
CA VAL A 44 -13.77 -4.21 -20.94
C VAL A 44 -12.51 -4.01 -21.79
N VAL A 45 -11.34 -4.16 -21.18
CA VAL A 45 -10.06 -4.08 -21.87
C VAL A 45 -9.79 -5.45 -22.47
N ASP A 46 -9.93 -5.53 -23.79
CA ASP A 46 -9.69 -6.72 -24.60
C ASP A 46 -8.28 -6.64 -25.18
N VAL A 47 -7.39 -7.54 -24.80
CA VAL A 47 -5.98 -7.54 -25.19
C VAL A 47 -5.60 -8.87 -25.83
N GLN A 48 -5.00 -8.82 -27.02
CA GLN A 48 -4.60 -10.01 -27.78
C GLN A 48 -3.26 -10.61 -27.30
N VAL A 49 -2.50 -9.86 -26.48
CA VAL A 49 -1.18 -10.27 -26.00
C VAL A 49 -1.27 -10.64 -24.52
N ALA A 50 -0.70 -11.80 -24.15
CA ALA A 50 -0.65 -12.23 -22.74
C ALA A 50 0.10 -11.22 -21.86
N PRO A 51 -0.37 -10.96 -20.63
CA PRO A 51 0.36 -10.13 -19.70
C PRO A 51 1.70 -10.77 -19.32
N PRO A 52 2.76 -9.96 -19.07
CA PRO A 52 4.06 -10.48 -18.67
C PRO A 52 4.02 -11.25 -17.34
N ALA A 53 5.06 -12.04 -17.07
CA ALA A 53 5.20 -12.78 -15.81
C ALA A 53 5.26 -11.83 -14.60
N LEU A 54 4.79 -12.29 -13.44
CA LEU A 54 4.92 -11.53 -12.18
C LEU A 54 6.39 -11.40 -11.77
N PRO A 55 6.85 -10.23 -11.33
CA PRO A 55 8.19 -10.06 -10.75
C PRO A 55 8.31 -10.78 -9.40
N VAL A 56 9.53 -11.21 -9.08
CA VAL A 56 9.86 -11.80 -7.77
C VAL A 56 10.44 -10.70 -6.88
N TYR A 57 9.89 -10.53 -5.69
CA TYR A 57 10.33 -9.52 -4.73
C TYR A 57 10.06 -9.95 -3.28
N VAL A 58 10.53 -9.16 -2.33
CA VAL A 58 10.20 -9.30 -0.90
C VAL A 58 9.12 -8.28 -0.56
N GLN A 59 8.10 -8.68 0.17
CA GLN A 59 7.09 -7.73 0.65
C GLN A 59 7.76 -6.71 1.58
N PRO A 60 7.58 -5.40 1.37
CA PRO A 60 8.03 -4.42 2.34
C PRO A 60 7.26 -4.58 3.66
N PRO A 61 7.86 -4.25 4.82
CA PRO A 61 7.14 -4.33 6.08
C PRO A 61 5.92 -3.42 6.09
N CYS A 62 4.84 -3.87 6.76
CA CYS A 62 3.62 -3.08 6.89
C CYS A 62 3.91 -1.77 7.63
N PRO A 63 3.62 -0.60 7.04
CA PRO A 63 4.00 0.70 7.60
C PRO A 63 3.02 1.22 8.66
N VAL A 64 1.77 0.73 8.66
CA VAL A 64 0.69 1.21 9.52
C VAL A 64 -0.19 0.06 9.97
N VAL A 65 -0.54 0.02 11.25
CA VAL A 65 -1.45 -0.98 11.81
C VAL A 65 -2.80 -0.95 11.09
N GLY A 66 -3.34 -2.12 10.76
CA GLY A 66 -4.64 -2.27 10.08
C GLY A 66 -4.59 -2.09 8.56
N TRP A 67 -3.44 -1.74 7.97
CA TRP A 67 -3.31 -1.71 6.52
C TRP A 67 -3.19 -3.13 5.94
N MET A 68 -3.71 -3.32 4.74
CA MET A 68 -3.69 -4.58 4.03
C MET A 68 -2.79 -4.54 2.81
N TRP A 69 -2.18 -5.67 2.51
CA TRP A 69 -1.37 -5.83 1.32
C TRP A 69 -2.26 -5.96 0.09
N THR A 70 -2.01 -5.14 -0.92
CA THR A 70 -2.54 -5.29 -2.27
C THR A 70 -1.38 -5.69 -3.19
N PRO A 71 -1.40 -6.90 -3.74
CA PRO A 71 -0.29 -7.36 -4.58
C PRO A 71 -0.19 -6.56 -5.87
N GLY A 72 1.02 -6.49 -6.44
CA GLY A 72 1.22 -5.85 -7.72
C GLY A 72 0.61 -6.67 -8.88
N TYR A 73 0.27 -5.97 -9.94
CA TYR A 73 -0.35 -6.57 -11.13
C TYR A 73 0.02 -5.79 -12.40
N TRP A 74 -0.17 -6.41 -13.55
CA TRP A 74 -0.05 -5.72 -14.83
C TRP A 74 -1.37 -5.04 -15.18
N GLY A 75 -1.37 -3.71 -15.29
CA GLY A 75 -2.44 -2.93 -15.86
C GLY A 75 -2.25 -2.76 -17.37
N TRP A 76 -3.27 -2.26 -18.06
CA TRP A 76 -3.22 -1.97 -19.49
C TRP A 76 -3.59 -0.51 -19.76
N ALA A 77 -2.87 0.12 -20.67
CA ALA A 77 -3.14 1.47 -21.16
C ALA A 77 -2.83 1.56 -22.67
N SER A 78 -3.05 2.71 -23.29
CA SER A 78 -2.81 2.93 -24.72
C SER A 78 -1.38 2.58 -25.19
N GLY A 79 -0.41 2.53 -24.29
CA GLY A 79 0.99 2.16 -24.57
C GLY A 79 1.32 0.68 -24.29
N GLY A 80 0.35 -0.15 -23.91
CA GLY A 80 0.55 -1.55 -23.56
C GLY A 80 0.46 -1.83 -22.05
N TYR A 81 1.01 -2.96 -21.62
CA TYR A 81 1.07 -3.32 -20.21
C TYR A 81 1.98 -2.38 -19.42
N PHE A 82 1.55 -2.04 -18.21
CA PHE A 82 2.37 -1.34 -17.22
C PHE A 82 2.25 -2.05 -15.86
N TRP A 83 3.34 -2.07 -15.11
CA TRP A 83 3.36 -2.68 -13.80
C TRP A 83 2.79 -1.72 -12.75
N VAL A 84 1.80 -2.17 -11.98
CA VAL A 84 1.33 -1.51 -10.78
C VAL A 84 2.01 -2.18 -9.60
N PRO A 85 2.97 -1.55 -8.91
CA PRO A 85 3.70 -2.16 -7.81
C PRO A 85 2.79 -2.58 -6.66
N GLY A 86 3.09 -3.72 -6.02
CA GLY A 86 2.39 -4.10 -4.80
C GLY A 86 2.59 -3.05 -3.69
N THR A 87 1.55 -2.82 -2.88
CA THR A 87 1.61 -1.78 -1.84
C THR A 87 0.67 -2.06 -0.68
N TRP A 88 0.92 -1.42 0.46
CA TRP A 88 0.01 -1.43 1.60
C TRP A 88 -1.01 -0.31 1.48
N VAL A 89 -2.28 -0.62 1.82
CA VAL A 89 -3.38 0.34 1.77
C VAL A 89 -4.31 0.19 2.96
N ALA A 90 -4.94 1.28 3.39
CA ALA A 90 -6.02 1.23 4.34
C ALA A 90 -7.27 0.62 3.68
N PRO A 91 -7.92 -0.38 4.30
CA PRO A 91 -9.21 -0.88 3.82
C PRO A 91 -10.28 0.21 3.96
N PRO A 92 -11.32 0.22 3.10
CA PRO A 92 -12.36 1.26 3.14
C PRO A 92 -13.23 1.18 4.41
N ARG A 93 -13.28 0.01 5.06
CA ARG A 93 -14.00 -0.24 6.31
C ARG A 93 -13.46 -1.50 7.02
N VAL A 94 -13.81 -1.65 8.27
CA VAL A 94 -13.56 -2.86 9.04
C VAL A 94 -14.37 -4.03 8.47
N GLY A 95 -13.80 -5.23 8.50
CA GLY A 95 -14.47 -6.47 8.11
C GLY A 95 -14.37 -6.84 6.62
N VAL A 96 -13.67 -6.02 5.79
CA VAL A 96 -13.49 -6.35 4.38
C VAL A 96 -12.05 -6.77 4.06
N LEU A 97 -11.91 -7.63 3.06
CA LEU A 97 -10.66 -8.15 2.52
C LEU A 97 -10.54 -7.75 1.05
N TRP A 98 -9.32 -7.66 0.57
CA TRP A 98 -9.06 -7.34 -0.83
C TRP A 98 -9.04 -8.60 -1.68
N THR A 99 -9.87 -8.66 -2.74
CA THR A 99 -9.76 -9.62 -3.83
C THR A 99 -8.94 -8.99 -4.94
N PRO A 100 -7.75 -9.50 -5.28
CA PRO A 100 -6.95 -8.95 -6.39
C PRO A 100 -7.66 -9.07 -7.73
N GLY A 101 -7.47 -8.07 -8.59
CA GLY A 101 -7.87 -8.21 -10.00
C GLY A 101 -6.94 -9.19 -10.72
N TYR A 102 -7.42 -9.74 -11.85
CA TYR A 102 -6.65 -10.68 -12.65
C TYR A 102 -7.01 -10.60 -14.14
N TRP A 103 -6.15 -11.10 -14.99
CA TRP A 103 -6.40 -11.29 -16.41
C TRP A 103 -6.97 -12.69 -16.66
N GLY A 104 -8.12 -12.78 -17.30
CA GLY A 104 -8.74 -14.02 -17.73
C GLY A 104 -8.79 -14.11 -19.26
N PHE A 105 -8.47 -15.26 -19.84
CA PHE A 105 -8.57 -15.48 -21.30
C PHE A 105 -9.94 -16.05 -21.66
N ALA A 106 -10.69 -15.33 -22.47
CA ALA A 106 -11.98 -15.74 -22.98
C ALA A 106 -12.24 -15.13 -24.36
N GLY A 107 -12.93 -15.84 -25.25
CA GLY A 107 -13.28 -15.33 -26.58
C GLY A 107 -12.08 -14.98 -27.47
N GLY A 108 -10.89 -15.54 -27.21
CA GLY A 108 -9.69 -15.26 -27.99
C GLY A 108 -8.87 -14.07 -27.48
N ALA A 109 -9.22 -13.47 -26.34
CA ALA A 109 -8.57 -12.30 -25.79
C ALA A 109 -8.39 -12.38 -24.26
N TYR A 110 -7.48 -11.56 -23.74
CA TYR A 110 -7.28 -11.36 -22.30
C TYR A 110 -8.15 -10.22 -21.82
N LEU A 111 -9.04 -10.52 -20.87
CA LEU A 111 -9.98 -9.59 -20.28
C LEU A 111 -9.56 -9.29 -18.84
N TRP A 112 -9.58 -8.01 -18.44
CA TRP A 112 -9.27 -7.61 -17.09
C TRP A 112 -10.49 -7.74 -16.18
N HIS A 113 -10.37 -8.55 -15.13
CA HIS A 113 -11.30 -8.63 -14.02
C HIS A 113 -10.79 -7.73 -12.89
N ALA A 114 -11.50 -6.65 -12.61
CA ALA A 114 -11.08 -5.69 -11.59
C ALA A 114 -11.13 -6.27 -10.18
N GLY A 115 -10.15 -5.92 -9.35
CA GLY A 115 -10.17 -6.28 -7.93
C GLY A 115 -11.19 -5.44 -7.16
N TYR A 116 -11.61 -5.95 -6.00
CA TYR A 116 -12.63 -5.33 -5.15
C TYR A 116 -12.40 -5.63 -3.66
N TRP A 117 -13.04 -4.88 -2.79
CA TRP A 117 -13.14 -5.14 -1.37
C TRP A 117 -14.45 -5.87 -1.06
N GLY A 118 -14.40 -6.91 -0.23
CA GLY A 118 -15.59 -7.67 0.19
C GLY A 118 -15.36 -8.38 1.52
N PRO A 119 -16.42 -8.91 2.17
CA PRO A 119 -16.28 -9.66 3.42
C PRO A 119 -15.41 -10.91 3.27
N HIS A 120 -15.43 -11.51 2.08
CA HIS A 120 -14.62 -12.68 1.72
C HIS A 120 -13.79 -12.39 0.47
N VAL A 121 -12.68 -13.13 0.32
CA VAL A 121 -11.87 -13.06 -0.89
C VAL A 121 -12.49 -13.99 -1.94
N GLY A 122 -12.83 -13.43 -3.09
CA GLY A 122 -13.36 -14.14 -4.23
C GLY A 122 -12.28 -14.70 -5.15
N PHE A 123 -12.70 -15.18 -6.32
CA PHE A 123 -11.80 -15.73 -7.32
C PHE A 123 -10.93 -14.63 -7.94
N TYR A 124 -9.63 -14.90 -8.02
CA TYR A 124 -8.64 -14.01 -8.64
C TYR A 124 -7.76 -14.76 -9.65
N GLY A 125 -8.39 -15.60 -10.48
CA GLY A 125 -7.73 -16.28 -11.58
C GLY A 125 -6.83 -17.45 -11.19
N GLY A 126 -6.80 -17.85 -9.92
CA GLY A 126 -5.82 -18.84 -9.44
C GLY A 126 -4.38 -18.32 -9.41
N VAL A 127 -4.16 -16.99 -9.60
CA VAL A 127 -2.84 -16.37 -9.69
C VAL A 127 -2.14 -16.38 -8.34
N HIS A 128 -0.91 -16.91 -8.30
CA HIS A 128 -0.10 -16.92 -7.10
C HIS A 128 0.60 -15.55 -6.90
N TYR A 129 -0.09 -14.59 -6.30
CA TYR A 129 0.48 -13.25 -6.04
C TYR A 129 1.48 -13.24 -4.88
N GLY A 130 1.53 -14.30 -4.04
CA GLY A 130 2.33 -14.35 -2.83
C GLY A 130 1.72 -13.58 -1.65
N PHE A 131 2.43 -13.55 -0.52
CA PHE A 131 2.11 -12.74 0.66
C PHE A 131 0.66 -12.96 1.17
N GLY A 132 0.25 -14.24 1.21
CA GLY A 132 -1.08 -14.66 1.62
C GLY A 132 -2.05 -14.91 0.47
N TYR A 133 -1.78 -14.49 -0.77
CA TYR A 133 -2.56 -14.81 -1.96
C TYR A 133 -1.92 -15.98 -2.71
N THR A 134 -2.39 -17.18 -2.43
CA THR A 134 -1.78 -18.45 -2.88
C THR A 134 -2.43 -19.07 -4.11
N GLY A 135 -3.30 -18.32 -4.77
CA GLY A 135 -4.13 -18.77 -5.90
C GLY A 135 -5.56 -19.09 -5.50
N VAL A 136 -5.81 -19.37 -4.21
CA VAL A 136 -7.14 -19.62 -3.64
C VAL A 136 -7.24 -18.91 -2.30
N GLY A 137 -8.27 -18.08 -2.11
CA GLY A 137 -8.54 -17.40 -0.85
C GLY A 137 -7.41 -16.46 -0.40
N PHE A 138 -7.37 -16.18 0.91
CA PHE A 138 -6.37 -15.29 1.51
C PHE A 138 -5.91 -15.81 2.88
N ALA A 139 -4.62 -15.96 3.06
CA ALA A 139 -3.99 -16.44 4.29
C ALA A 139 -3.12 -15.37 4.99
N GLY A 140 -3.07 -14.14 4.49
CA GLY A 140 -2.19 -13.09 5.01
C GLY A 140 -2.66 -12.44 6.31
N GLY A 141 -3.91 -12.66 6.70
CA GLY A 141 -4.48 -12.14 7.94
C GLY A 141 -5.99 -12.30 8.01
N ARG A 142 -6.58 -11.90 9.14
CA ARG A 142 -8.03 -11.98 9.38
C ARG A 142 -8.49 -10.88 10.34
N TRP A 143 -9.75 -10.54 10.26
CA TRP A 143 -10.38 -9.64 11.22
C TRP A 143 -10.72 -10.39 12.52
N VAL A 144 -10.36 -9.80 13.66
CA VAL A 144 -10.64 -10.30 15.00
C VAL A 144 -11.08 -9.14 15.88
N GLY A 145 -12.31 -9.12 16.37
CA GLY A 145 -12.82 -8.05 17.24
C GLY A 145 -12.68 -6.64 16.68
N GLY A 146 -12.82 -6.46 15.36
CA GLY A 146 -12.70 -5.15 14.71
C GLY A 146 -11.26 -4.71 14.40
N ALA A 147 -10.25 -5.47 14.80
CA ALA A 147 -8.84 -5.24 14.48
C ALA A 147 -8.34 -6.29 13.47
N PHE A 148 -7.44 -5.89 12.56
CA PHE A 148 -6.84 -6.83 11.62
C PHE A 148 -5.64 -7.52 12.23
N ALA A 149 -5.67 -8.86 12.30
CA ALA A 149 -4.60 -9.72 12.77
C ALA A 149 -3.82 -10.28 11.58
N TYR A 150 -2.48 -10.15 11.59
CA TYR A 150 -1.61 -10.54 10.49
C TYR A 150 -1.03 -11.94 10.71
N ASN A 151 -1.03 -12.77 9.65
CA ASN A 151 -0.35 -14.05 9.67
C ASN A 151 1.15 -13.86 9.33
N ARG A 152 2.01 -13.96 10.33
CA ARG A 152 3.47 -13.76 10.20
C ARG A 152 4.15 -14.80 9.32
N SER A 153 3.55 -15.95 9.07
CA SER A 153 4.15 -16.97 8.20
C SER A 153 4.23 -16.52 6.73
N VAL A 154 3.37 -15.59 6.31
CA VAL A 154 3.26 -15.13 4.92
C VAL A 154 3.21 -13.61 4.77
N THR A 155 3.17 -12.86 5.87
CA THR A 155 3.04 -11.40 5.86
C THR A 155 4.20 -10.75 6.60
N ASN A 156 4.86 -9.78 5.98
CA ASN A 156 5.98 -9.05 6.58
C ASN A 156 5.46 -7.91 7.46
N VAL A 157 5.53 -8.11 8.77
CA VAL A 157 5.13 -7.12 9.78
C VAL A 157 6.23 -6.92 10.82
N ASN A 158 6.41 -5.68 11.26
CA ASN A 158 7.29 -5.38 12.38
C ASN A 158 6.53 -5.61 13.70
N VAL A 159 6.87 -6.69 14.40
CA VAL A 159 6.19 -7.10 15.65
C VAL A 159 6.41 -6.13 16.81
N ASN A 160 7.41 -5.26 16.76
CA ASN A 160 7.61 -4.21 17.77
C ASN A 160 6.57 -3.07 17.62
N ILE A 161 5.90 -2.97 16.49
CA ILE A 161 4.90 -1.95 16.19
C ILE A 161 3.51 -2.57 16.06
N ILE A 162 3.42 -3.76 15.44
CA ILE A 162 2.16 -4.45 15.14
C ILE A 162 2.07 -5.69 16.04
N HIS A 163 1.26 -5.59 17.09
CA HIS A 163 1.11 -6.66 18.09
C HIS A 163 -0.01 -7.63 17.74
N ASN A 164 -0.99 -7.23 16.95
CA ASN A 164 -2.09 -8.09 16.54
C ASN A 164 -1.63 -9.05 15.43
N THR A 165 -0.94 -10.11 15.82
CA THR A 165 -0.35 -11.09 14.92
C THR A 165 -0.59 -12.50 15.39
N TYR A 166 -0.57 -13.45 14.44
CA TYR A 166 -0.57 -14.88 14.70
C TYR A 166 0.41 -15.57 13.76
N ASN A 167 0.66 -16.84 13.96
CA ASN A 167 1.51 -17.65 13.11
C ASN A 167 0.78 -18.94 12.74
N GLU A 168 0.33 -19.01 11.49
CA GLU A 168 -0.37 -20.18 10.95
C GLU A 168 0.33 -20.59 9.67
N THR A 169 0.81 -21.84 9.64
CA THR A 169 1.52 -22.38 8.49
C THR A 169 0.56 -22.50 7.30
N VAL A 170 0.95 -21.91 6.19
CA VAL A 170 0.21 -22.02 4.92
C VAL A 170 0.84 -23.12 4.09
N ILE A 171 0.17 -24.26 4.01
CA ILE A 171 0.58 -25.38 3.15
C ILE A 171 0.08 -25.05 1.76
N ASN A 172 1.00 -24.74 0.85
CA ASN A 172 0.70 -24.50 -0.54
C ASN A 172 1.23 -25.67 -1.40
N ASN A 173 0.33 -26.55 -1.79
CA ASN A 173 0.65 -27.70 -2.65
C ASN A 173 0.66 -27.33 -4.15
N VAL A 174 0.51 -26.05 -4.48
CA VAL A 174 0.51 -25.55 -5.85
C VAL A 174 1.94 -25.21 -6.27
N ASN A 175 2.35 -25.66 -7.45
CA ASN A 175 3.59 -25.19 -8.06
C ASN A 175 3.52 -23.66 -8.18
N VAL A 176 4.42 -22.96 -7.48
CA VAL A 176 4.52 -21.51 -7.54
C VAL A 176 4.94 -21.11 -8.95
N THR A 177 3.99 -20.65 -9.73
CA THR A 177 4.23 -20.10 -11.06
C THR A 177 4.30 -18.59 -11.01
N ARG A 178 5.00 -18.00 -11.98
CA ARG A 178 5.01 -16.54 -12.16
C ARG A 178 3.96 -16.07 -13.18
N VAL A 179 3.11 -16.99 -13.62
CA VAL A 179 2.02 -16.71 -14.58
C VAL A 179 1.04 -15.73 -13.94
N SER A 180 0.72 -14.65 -14.64
CA SER A 180 -0.08 -13.52 -14.18
C SER A 180 -1.53 -13.52 -14.70
N TYR A 181 -1.96 -14.63 -15.34
CA TYR A 181 -3.27 -14.74 -15.99
C TYR A 181 -3.86 -16.15 -15.91
N ASN A 182 -5.16 -16.24 -16.06
CA ASN A 182 -5.93 -17.49 -16.10
C ASN A 182 -6.39 -17.79 -17.54
N GLY A 183 -6.34 -19.04 -17.95
CA GLY A 183 -6.73 -19.48 -19.29
C GLY A 183 -5.73 -19.12 -20.40
N GLY A 184 -6.07 -19.49 -21.62
CA GLY A 184 -5.18 -19.29 -22.77
C GLY A 184 -3.96 -20.20 -22.77
N GLU A 185 -3.07 -19.95 -23.74
CA GLU A 185 -1.80 -20.70 -23.86
C GLU A 185 -0.84 -20.30 -22.72
N GLY A 186 -0.32 -21.30 -22.00
CA GLY A 186 0.58 -21.10 -20.87
C GLY A 186 -0.07 -20.52 -19.61
N GLY A 187 -1.37 -20.22 -19.63
CA GLY A 187 -2.10 -19.66 -18.50
C GLY A 187 -2.49 -20.68 -17.43
N ILE A 188 -2.82 -20.17 -16.26
CA ILE A 188 -3.34 -20.95 -15.13
C ILE A 188 -4.73 -21.49 -15.50
N ARG A 189 -4.99 -22.75 -15.16
CA ARG A 189 -6.28 -23.42 -15.44
C ARG A 189 -7.10 -23.60 -14.16
N ALA A 190 -7.17 -22.57 -13.33
CA ALA A 190 -7.98 -22.58 -12.12
C ALA A 190 -9.44 -22.23 -12.42
N VAL A 191 -10.33 -22.84 -11.66
CA VAL A 191 -11.76 -22.51 -11.64
C VAL A 191 -12.15 -22.07 -10.23
N PRO A 192 -13.17 -21.18 -10.09
CA PRO A 192 -13.60 -20.73 -8.76
C PRO A 192 -14.05 -21.89 -7.88
N THR A 193 -13.62 -21.91 -6.63
CA THR A 193 -14.12 -22.80 -5.59
C THR A 193 -15.56 -22.46 -5.20
N ALA A 194 -16.22 -23.31 -4.44
CA ALA A 194 -17.56 -23.03 -3.94
C ALA A 194 -17.60 -21.77 -3.07
N GLN A 195 -16.58 -21.55 -2.24
CA GLN A 195 -16.48 -20.37 -1.39
C GLN A 195 -16.23 -19.08 -2.19
N GLU A 196 -15.36 -19.12 -3.20
CA GLU A 196 -15.11 -17.98 -4.08
C GLU A 196 -16.35 -17.60 -4.89
N ARG A 197 -17.17 -18.59 -5.32
CA ARG A 197 -18.48 -18.34 -5.95
C ARG A 197 -19.50 -17.73 -4.98
N LEU A 198 -19.41 -18.03 -3.69
CA LEU A 198 -20.26 -17.36 -2.68
C LEU A 198 -19.80 -15.93 -2.45
N ALA A 199 -18.49 -15.69 -2.38
CA ALA A 199 -17.92 -14.35 -2.27
C ALA A 199 -18.34 -13.42 -3.43
N ASP A 200 -18.58 -13.95 -4.62
CA ASP A 200 -19.07 -13.19 -5.78
C ASP A 200 -20.47 -12.58 -5.57
N ARG A 201 -21.25 -13.11 -4.62
CA ARG A 201 -22.59 -12.64 -4.27
C ARG A 201 -22.58 -11.65 -3.10
N ASP A 202 -21.45 -11.45 -2.47
CA ASP A 202 -21.28 -10.48 -1.37
C ASP A 202 -21.41 -9.05 -1.85
N GLN A 203 -21.60 -8.12 -0.91
CA GLN A 203 -21.49 -6.71 -1.20
C GLN A 203 -20.03 -6.33 -1.50
N HIS A 204 -19.76 -5.82 -2.69
CA HIS A 204 -18.45 -5.38 -3.11
C HIS A 204 -18.29 -3.87 -2.98
N PHE A 205 -17.08 -3.45 -2.60
CA PHE A 205 -16.68 -2.04 -2.57
C PHE A 205 -15.53 -1.82 -3.56
N GLN A 206 -15.58 -0.69 -4.22
CA GLN A 206 -14.59 -0.30 -5.22
C GLN A 206 -13.19 -0.11 -4.59
N PRO A 207 -12.12 -0.16 -5.39
CA PRO A 207 -10.79 0.24 -4.96
C PRO A 207 -10.82 1.63 -4.32
N THR A 208 -10.06 1.81 -3.25
CA THR A 208 -9.96 3.09 -2.55
C THR A 208 -9.31 4.17 -3.43
N SER A 209 -9.52 5.44 -3.11
CA SER A 209 -8.85 6.55 -3.80
C SER A 209 -7.32 6.45 -3.72
N MET A 210 -6.79 5.80 -2.67
CA MET A 210 -5.36 5.52 -2.52
C MET A 210 -4.89 4.52 -3.58
N GLN A 211 -5.61 3.41 -3.79
CA GLN A 211 -5.31 2.42 -4.83
C GLN A 211 -5.44 3.01 -6.23
N SER A 212 -6.50 3.78 -6.49
CA SER A 212 -6.73 4.42 -7.79
C SER A 212 -5.63 5.41 -8.15
N ARG A 213 -5.20 6.25 -7.20
CA ARG A 213 -4.08 7.17 -7.40
C ARG A 213 -2.75 6.45 -7.63
N HIS A 214 -2.48 5.38 -6.86
CA HIS A 214 -1.29 4.56 -7.02
C HIS A 214 -1.21 3.96 -8.45
N MET A 215 -2.29 3.38 -8.93
CA MET A 215 -2.41 2.85 -10.28
C MET A 215 -2.20 3.95 -11.35
N GLN A 216 -2.85 5.11 -11.20
CA GLN A 216 -2.68 6.23 -12.14
C GLN A 216 -1.24 6.77 -12.18
N MET A 217 -0.57 6.83 -11.02
CA MET A 217 0.84 7.23 -10.96
C MET A 217 1.75 6.18 -11.59
N ALA A 218 1.46 4.89 -11.40
CA ALA A 218 2.17 3.79 -12.06
C ALA A 218 2.02 3.86 -13.58
N GLN A 219 0.81 4.09 -14.08
CA GLN A 219 0.51 4.24 -15.50
C GLN A 219 1.29 5.39 -16.18
N ARG A 220 1.55 6.48 -15.43
CA ARG A 220 2.30 7.64 -15.92
C ARG A 220 3.82 7.51 -15.79
N ASN A 221 4.30 6.44 -15.17
CA ASN A 221 5.73 6.22 -14.97
C ASN A 221 6.30 5.37 -16.12
N PRO A 222 7.13 5.97 -17.02
CA PRO A 222 7.66 5.24 -18.17
C PRO A 222 8.48 3.99 -17.81
N SER A 223 9.18 3.99 -16.65
CA SER A 223 9.97 2.83 -16.23
C SER A 223 9.14 1.61 -15.85
N LEU A 224 7.83 1.80 -15.59
CA LEU A 224 6.90 0.73 -15.28
C LEU A 224 6.19 0.16 -16.53
N MET A 225 6.35 0.79 -17.69
CA MET A 225 5.81 0.27 -18.95
C MET A 225 6.57 -0.99 -19.39
N ALA A 226 5.83 -2.04 -19.76
CA ALA A 226 6.41 -3.30 -20.23
C ALA A 226 7.27 -3.11 -21.50
N SER A 227 6.92 -2.15 -22.35
CA SER A 227 7.71 -1.76 -23.52
C SER A 227 9.09 -1.19 -23.17
N ALA A 228 9.23 -0.54 -22.00
CA ALA A 228 10.49 0.04 -21.54
C ALA A 228 11.31 -0.93 -20.68
N ASN A 229 10.65 -1.77 -19.87
CA ASN A 229 11.31 -2.67 -18.93
C ASN A 229 11.31 -4.13 -19.39
N HIS A 230 10.79 -4.43 -20.60
CA HIS A 230 10.72 -5.77 -21.19
C HIS A 230 10.04 -6.81 -20.28
N GLY A 231 9.00 -6.39 -19.51
CA GLY A 231 8.31 -7.23 -18.54
C GLY A 231 9.07 -7.46 -17.23
N HIS A 232 10.15 -6.70 -16.97
CA HIS A 232 10.97 -6.76 -15.76
C HIS A 232 11.04 -5.40 -15.06
N PRO A 233 9.98 -4.99 -14.34
CA PRO A 233 9.93 -3.69 -13.69
C PRO A 233 10.96 -3.60 -12.57
N ASP A 234 11.73 -2.51 -12.51
CA ASP A 234 12.69 -2.26 -11.43
C ASP A 234 11.99 -2.12 -10.08
N ILE A 235 10.86 -1.39 -10.05
CA ILE A 235 10.06 -1.18 -8.84
C ILE A 235 9.00 -2.28 -8.79
N ALA A 236 9.22 -3.28 -7.94
CA ALA A 236 8.28 -4.38 -7.80
C ALA A 236 7.17 -4.09 -6.78
N ALA A 237 7.52 -3.38 -5.70
CA ALA A 237 6.60 -3.03 -4.63
C ALA A 237 7.02 -1.74 -3.91
N THR A 238 6.09 -1.16 -3.15
CA THR A 238 6.32 0.02 -2.31
C THR A 238 5.67 -0.15 -0.94
N SER A 239 6.25 0.43 0.10
CA SER A 239 5.63 0.40 1.44
C SER A 239 4.41 1.31 1.55
N ARG A 240 4.29 2.33 0.69
CA ARG A 240 3.16 3.25 0.64
C ARG A 240 2.72 3.49 -0.78
N ALA A 241 1.42 3.58 -0.98
CA ALA A 241 0.83 3.83 -2.29
C ALA A 241 1.29 5.19 -2.87
N GLY A 242 1.75 5.18 -4.14
CA GLY A 242 2.23 6.38 -4.83
C GLY A 242 3.68 6.77 -4.54
N GLU A 243 4.36 6.11 -3.62
CA GLU A 243 5.77 6.39 -3.30
C GLU A 243 6.69 5.50 -4.15
N PHE A 244 7.04 5.94 -5.35
CA PHE A 244 7.93 5.19 -6.25
C PHE A 244 9.41 5.56 -6.10
N ASN A 245 9.77 6.33 -5.08
CA ASN A 245 11.13 6.71 -4.75
C ASN A 245 11.36 6.61 -3.24
N GLY A 246 12.62 6.41 -2.83
CA GLY A 246 13.00 6.43 -1.42
C GLY A 246 13.07 5.04 -0.77
N PRO A 247 13.22 4.97 0.57
CA PRO A 247 13.58 3.74 1.29
C PRO A 247 12.48 2.68 1.31
N GLY A 248 11.22 3.05 1.03
CA GLY A 248 10.08 2.13 0.98
C GLY A 248 9.92 1.39 -0.35
N VAL A 249 10.77 1.69 -1.35
CA VAL A 249 10.75 1.04 -2.65
C VAL A 249 11.49 -0.30 -2.60
N VAL A 250 10.85 -1.33 -3.12
CA VAL A 250 11.41 -2.68 -3.23
C VAL A 250 11.62 -3.03 -4.70
N HIS A 251 12.85 -3.40 -5.02
CA HIS A 251 13.23 -3.81 -6.38
C HIS A 251 12.91 -5.29 -6.63
N ALA A 252 12.61 -5.62 -7.90
CA ALA A 252 12.44 -7.01 -8.31
C ALA A 252 13.77 -7.77 -8.19
N ARG A 253 13.71 -9.04 -7.76
CA ARG A 253 14.88 -9.92 -7.78
C ARG A 253 15.22 -10.26 -9.24
N GLY A 254 16.48 -10.09 -9.61
CA GLY A 254 16.95 -10.29 -10.99
C GLY A 254 16.87 -9.03 -11.86
N ALA A 255 16.25 -7.93 -11.40
CA ALA A 255 16.38 -6.61 -12.01
C ALA A 255 17.78 -5.97 -11.76
N ALA A 256 18.61 -6.60 -10.93
CA ALA A 256 19.93 -6.13 -10.50
C ALA A 256 21.01 -6.04 -11.61
N GLY A 257 20.62 -6.13 -12.90
CA GLY A 257 21.52 -5.96 -14.03
C GLY A 257 21.74 -4.52 -14.51
N ARG A 258 20.98 -3.53 -14.00
CA ARG A 258 21.22 -2.11 -14.32
C ARG A 258 21.50 -1.37 -13.03
N PRO A 259 22.76 -0.91 -12.80
CA PRO A 259 23.05 -0.01 -11.68
C PRO A 259 22.17 1.23 -11.84
N ASN A 260 21.33 1.54 -10.86
CA ASN A 260 20.62 2.80 -10.81
C ASN A 260 21.70 3.92 -10.75
N PRO A 261 21.87 4.75 -11.81
CA PRO A 261 22.91 5.77 -11.84
C PRO A 261 22.81 6.75 -10.66
N ARG A 262 21.59 6.95 -10.13
CA ARG A 262 21.34 7.81 -8.97
C ARG A 262 21.68 7.16 -7.62
N ALA A 263 21.56 5.84 -7.48
CA ALA A 263 21.96 5.14 -6.25
C ALA A 263 23.51 5.16 -6.08
N GLY A 264 24.25 5.08 -7.18
CA GLY A 264 25.72 5.26 -7.17
C GLY A 264 26.16 6.66 -6.75
N MET A 265 25.45 7.70 -7.19
CA MET A 265 25.71 9.09 -6.77
C MET A 265 25.35 9.34 -5.29
N GLN A 266 24.24 8.80 -4.80
CA GLN A 266 23.86 8.94 -3.39
C GLN A 266 24.85 8.20 -2.46
N ARG A 267 25.31 6.99 -2.81
CA ARG A 267 26.35 6.29 -2.04
C ARG A 267 27.68 7.03 -2.07
N ARG A 268 28.10 7.60 -3.21
CA ARG A 268 29.30 8.44 -3.29
C ARG A 268 29.18 9.68 -2.44
N ASN A 269 28.05 10.40 -2.49
CA ASN A 269 27.83 11.59 -1.67
C ASN A 269 27.75 11.28 -0.16
N MET A 270 27.17 10.14 0.22
CA MET A 270 27.13 9.71 1.62
C MET A 270 28.52 9.31 2.14
N ASN A 271 29.30 8.59 1.34
CA ASN A 271 30.68 8.25 1.69
C ASN A 271 31.60 9.49 1.75
N GLN A 272 31.43 10.47 0.87
CA GLN A 272 32.16 11.73 0.93
C GLN A 272 31.79 12.58 2.15
N ARG A 273 30.51 12.61 2.54
CA ARG A 273 30.08 13.29 3.79
C ARG A 273 30.65 12.59 5.02
N ASN A 274 30.63 11.27 5.06
CA ASN A 274 31.17 10.49 6.18
C ASN A 274 32.72 10.64 6.28
N ALA A 275 33.43 10.66 5.14
CA ALA A 275 34.86 10.91 5.11
C ALA A 275 35.23 12.36 5.55
N ALA A 276 34.41 13.35 5.17
CA ALA A 276 34.56 14.73 5.61
C ALA A 276 34.32 14.91 7.12
N HIS A 277 33.34 14.18 7.68
CA HIS A 277 33.11 14.16 9.12
C HIS A 277 34.24 13.47 9.91
N ALA A 278 34.75 12.35 9.40
CA ALA A 278 35.89 11.65 10.01
C ALA A 278 37.16 12.53 10.04
N ASN A 279 37.48 13.25 8.95
CA ASN A 279 38.60 14.17 8.87
C ASN A 279 38.45 15.40 9.78
N ARG A 280 37.25 15.90 10.01
CA ARG A 280 36.99 16.97 11.00
C ARG A 280 37.16 16.47 12.43
N GLY A 281 36.84 15.22 12.73
CA GLY A 281 37.05 14.58 14.03
C GLY A 281 38.55 14.47 14.37
N MET A 282 39.38 14.02 13.41
CA MET A 282 40.84 13.88 13.61
C MET A 282 41.55 15.23 13.77
N ARG A 283 41.15 16.30 13.07
CA ARG A 283 41.74 17.64 13.25
C ARG A 283 41.42 18.27 14.62
N ARG A 284 40.33 17.91 15.28
CA ARG A 284 39.98 18.40 16.62
C ARG A 284 40.75 17.67 17.74
N GLN A 285 41.23 16.45 17.51
CA GLN A 285 42.03 15.69 18.50
C GLN A 285 43.54 15.95 18.39
N GLY A 286 44.06 16.49 17.27
CA GLY A 286 45.49 16.77 17.05
C GLY A 286 46.01 18.06 17.68
N GLY A 287 45.19 18.83 18.42
CA GLY A 287 45.52 20.15 18.98
C GLY A 287 46.08 20.17 20.42
N LYS A 288 46.25 19.03 21.10
CA LYS A 288 46.86 19.00 22.43
C LYS A 288 48.33 18.55 22.31
N ARG A 289 49.28 19.52 22.28
CA ARG A 289 50.70 19.25 22.45
C ARG A 289 50.95 18.64 23.84
N PRO A 290 51.72 17.54 23.97
CA PRO A 290 52.15 17.05 25.28
C PRO A 290 53.17 18.02 25.89
N GLY A 291 52.90 18.49 27.13
CA GLY A 291 53.79 19.33 27.88
C GLY A 291 55.14 18.66 28.17
N ALA A 292 56.22 19.45 28.12
CA ALA A 292 57.58 19.04 28.33
C ALA A 292 57.77 18.32 29.68
N ARG A 293 58.23 17.08 29.67
CA ARG A 293 58.65 16.33 30.86
C ARG A 293 59.99 16.89 31.35
N LYS A 294 59.99 17.44 32.57
CA LYS A 294 61.25 17.81 33.32
C LYS A 294 61.97 16.52 33.69
N HIS A 295 63.30 16.46 33.34
CA HIS A 295 64.17 15.39 33.75
C HIS A 295 64.47 15.45 35.28
N PRO A 296 64.42 14.31 36.00
CA PRO A 296 64.91 14.26 37.38
C PRO A 296 66.44 14.14 37.39
N LYS A 297 67.12 14.95 38.24
CA LYS A 297 68.57 14.93 38.50
C LYS A 297 68.97 13.60 39.15
N ARG A 298 70.03 12.97 38.59
CA ARG A 298 70.64 11.76 39.05
C ARG A 298 71.54 12.10 40.26
N ASN A 299 71.17 11.63 41.46
CA ASN A 299 72.00 11.73 42.68
C ASN A 299 72.96 10.53 42.75
N GLN A 300 74.25 10.81 42.57
CA GLN A 300 75.32 9.84 42.84
C GLN A 300 75.58 9.81 44.35
N LYS A 301 75.35 8.69 45.01
CA LYS A 301 75.90 8.39 46.32
C LYS A 301 77.12 7.46 46.16
N ARG A 302 78.30 7.98 46.56
CA ARG A 302 79.52 7.25 46.76
C ARG A 302 79.36 6.25 47.90
N LYS A 303 79.97 5.06 47.77
CA LYS A 303 80.26 4.14 48.84
C LYS A 303 81.60 4.53 49.49
N PRO A 304 81.80 4.35 50.79
CA PRO A 304 83.13 3.99 51.37
C PRO A 304 83.09 2.51 51.79
N GLN A 305 84.30 1.96 51.64
CA GLN A 305 84.96 0.77 52.17
C GLN A 305 84.06 -0.39 52.63
#